data_474e0141630944a4d4e270e59d5028f7
#
_entry.id   474e0141630944a4d4e270e59d5028f7
#
_cell.length_a   1.000
_cell.length_b   1.000
_cell.length_c   1.000
_cell.angle_alpha   90.00
_cell.angle_beta   90.00
_cell.angle_gamma   90.00
#
_symmetry.space_group_name_H-M   'P 1'
#
loop_
_entity.id
_entity.type
_entity.pdbx_description
1 polymer ?
#
loop_
_entity_poly.entity_id
_entity_poly.type
_entity_poly.pdbx_seq_one_letter_code
_entity_poly.pdbx_strand_id
1 'polypeptide(L)'
;MCRDSSLEMLSCHPRFGEESVGKMVNWMLENVPPRSDLSILEVGSGNGTLLFALVEEGYAANRLMGIDYSEGAVSLASSIAETRSCEAISFHQLDFLKEQPPLLSNEQEAADGGAWDLILDKGTFDAIALMQKDDNEKSPADDYPSRVAKLLKPGAYFLITCKTGWTQPYL
;
A
#
# COMPACT_ATOMS: atom_id res chain seq x y z
N MET A 1 19.65 -36.95 37.33
CA MET A 1 20.10 -35.54 37.15
C MET A 1 19.79 -35.18 35.70
N CYS A 2 18.58 -34.78 35.40
CA CYS A 2 18.19 -34.31 34.10
C CYS A 2 18.16 -32.76 34.17
N ARG A 3 18.93 -32.12 33.31
CA ARG A 3 18.89 -30.65 33.15
C ARG A 3 17.75 -30.31 32.25
N ASP A 4 16.84 -29.58 32.82
CA ASP A 4 15.75 -28.88 32.14
C ASP A 4 16.34 -27.72 31.34
N SER A 5 16.26 -27.79 30.01
CA SER A 5 16.62 -26.70 29.13
C SER A 5 15.34 -26.05 28.61
N SER A 6 14.78 -25.20 29.47
CA SER A 6 13.72 -24.27 29.08
C SER A 6 14.31 -23.27 28.09
N LEU A 7 14.13 -23.51 26.80
CA LEU A 7 14.29 -22.47 25.77
C LEU A 7 13.15 -21.47 25.97
N GLU A 8 13.43 -20.35 26.61
CA GLU A 8 12.60 -19.17 26.56
C GLU A 8 12.54 -18.71 25.13
N MET A 9 11.41 -18.96 24.46
CA MET A 9 11.08 -18.28 23.23
C MET A 9 10.95 -16.79 23.55
N LEU A 10 11.99 -16.04 23.17
CA LEU A 10 11.93 -14.57 23.12
C LEU A 10 10.76 -14.20 22.22
N SER A 11 9.66 -13.78 22.84
CA SER A 11 8.52 -13.15 22.17
C SER A 11 9.03 -11.93 21.42
N CYS A 12 9.23 -12.09 20.11
CA CYS A 12 9.51 -10.97 19.22
C CYS A 12 8.23 -10.12 19.13
N HIS A 13 8.20 -9.00 19.85
CA HIS A 13 7.11 -8.05 19.71
C HIS A 13 7.13 -7.54 18.26
N PRO A 14 6.04 -7.65 17.51
CA PRO A 14 5.98 -7.14 16.13
C PRO A 14 6.32 -5.66 16.14
N ARG A 15 7.24 -5.26 15.26
CA ARG A 15 7.56 -3.85 15.06
C ARG A 15 6.30 -3.16 14.58
N PHE A 16 6.09 -1.90 14.98
CA PHE A 16 4.88 -1.11 14.67
C PHE A 16 4.41 -1.21 13.21
N GLY A 17 5.34 -1.30 12.25
CA GLY A 17 5.04 -1.49 10.83
C GLY A 17 4.46 -2.86 10.45
N GLU A 18 4.89 -3.92 11.12
CA GLU A 18 4.41 -5.31 10.88
C GLU A 18 2.98 -5.50 11.38
N GLU A 19 2.64 -4.90 12.51
CA GLU A 19 1.26 -4.94 13.04
C GLU A 19 0.27 -4.24 12.08
N SER A 20 0.64 -3.12 11.48
CA SER A 20 -0.19 -2.40 10.52
C SER A 20 -0.39 -3.21 9.23
N VAL A 21 0.66 -3.87 8.73
CA VAL A 21 0.55 -4.77 7.57
C VAL A 21 -0.44 -5.90 7.84
N GLY A 22 -0.29 -6.60 8.96
CA GLY A 22 -1.19 -7.70 9.32
C GLY A 22 -2.65 -7.27 9.43
N LYS A 23 -2.91 -6.09 10.01
CA LYS A 23 -4.28 -5.54 10.11
C LYS A 23 -4.86 -5.22 8.73
N MET A 24 -4.09 -4.59 7.84
CA MET A 24 -4.55 -4.28 6.48
C MET A 24 -4.85 -5.56 5.70
N VAL A 25 -3.95 -6.53 5.75
CA VAL A 25 -4.12 -7.83 5.08
C VAL A 25 -5.38 -8.54 5.59
N ASN A 26 -5.59 -8.62 6.90
CA ASN A 26 -6.78 -9.26 7.47
C ASN A 26 -8.06 -8.56 7.01
N TRP A 27 -8.10 -7.22 7.04
CA TRP A 27 -9.25 -6.47 6.54
C TRP A 27 -9.52 -6.75 5.07
N MET A 28 -8.47 -6.84 4.26
CA MET A 28 -8.60 -7.14 2.83
C MET A 28 -9.15 -8.54 2.59
N LEU A 29 -8.67 -9.54 3.31
CA LEU A 29 -9.17 -10.92 3.19
C LEU A 29 -10.66 -11.02 3.52
N GLU A 30 -11.13 -10.24 4.48
CA GLU A 30 -12.53 -10.22 4.90
C GLU A 30 -13.46 -9.45 3.94
N ASN A 31 -12.97 -8.34 3.35
CA ASN A 31 -13.82 -7.40 2.61
C ASN A 31 -13.59 -7.41 1.09
N VAL A 32 -12.37 -7.73 0.66
CA VAL A 32 -11.92 -7.70 -0.75
C VAL A 32 -11.07 -8.95 -1.02
N PRO A 33 -11.61 -10.18 -0.91
CA PRO A 33 -10.82 -11.40 -1.03
C PRO A 33 -10.12 -11.52 -2.39
N PRO A 34 -9.02 -12.30 -2.49
CA PRO A 34 -8.21 -12.42 -3.71
C PRO A 34 -9.03 -12.82 -4.93
N ARG A 35 -8.85 -12.09 -6.03
CA ARG A 35 -9.42 -12.36 -7.36
C ARG A 35 -8.39 -11.98 -8.42
N SER A 36 -8.43 -12.65 -9.56
CA SER A 36 -7.47 -12.46 -10.66
C SER A 36 -7.62 -11.13 -11.41
N ASP A 37 -8.77 -10.46 -11.28
CA ASP A 37 -9.11 -9.19 -11.94
C ASP A 37 -8.91 -7.95 -11.06
N LEU A 38 -8.56 -8.14 -9.78
CA LEU A 38 -8.51 -7.08 -8.78
C LEU A 38 -7.23 -6.23 -8.91
N SER A 39 -7.36 -4.96 -9.31
CA SER A 39 -6.25 -4.02 -9.41
C SER A 39 -6.02 -3.28 -8.09
N ILE A 40 -4.78 -3.32 -7.59
CA ILE A 40 -4.41 -2.75 -6.28
C ILE A 40 -3.20 -1.83 -6.42
N LEU A 41 -3.31 -0.61 -5.90
CA LEU A 41 -2.24 0.37 -5.83
C LEU A 41 -1.86 0.66 -4.38
N GLU A 42 -0.59 0.57 -4.02
CA GLU A 42 -0.07 1.09 -2.74
C GLU A 42 0.65 2.42 -2.96
N VAL A 43 0.19 3.48 -2.30
CA VAL A 43 0.81 4.81 -2.32
C VAL A 43 1.82 4.91 -1.18
N GLY A 44 3.08 5.20 -1.52
CA GLY A 44 4.20 5.18 -0.59
C GLY A 44 4.56 3.77 -0.15
N SER A 45 4.77 2.89 -1.12
CA SER A 45 4.99 1.45 -0.90
C SER A 45 6.28 1.12 -0.16
N GLY A 46 7.22 2.07 -0.06
CA GLY A 46 8.51 1.86 0.58
C GLY A 46 9.24 0.65 -0.02
N ASN A 47 9.58 -0.32 0.81
CA ASN A 47 10.23 -1.56 0.39
C ASN A 47 9.26 -2.66 -0.09
N GLY A 48 7.98 -2.36 -0.29
CA GLY A 48 6.98 -3.29 -0.82
C GLY A 48 6.42 -4.32 0.17
N THR A 49 6.71 -4.21 1.46
CA THR A 49 6.34 -5.22 2.48
C THR A 49 4.86 -5.59 2.45
N LEU A 50 3.95 -4.62 2.30
CA LEU A 50 2.50 -4.89 2.26
C LEU A 50 2.12 -5.66 0.99
N LEU A 51 2.65 -5.25 -0.18
CA LEU A 51 2.36 -5.93 -1.45
C LEU A 51 2.88 -7.37 -1.46
N PHE A 52 4.05 -7.63 -0.87
CA PHE A 52 4.55 -9.00 -0.74
C PHE A 52 3.67 -9.85 0.18
N ALA A 53 3.20 -9.30 1.30
CA ALA A 53 2.26 -9.99 2.18
C ALA A 53 0.95 -10.33 1.45
N LEU A 54 0.46 -9.45 0.57
CA LEU A 54 -0.73 -9.73 -0.25
C LEU A 54 -0.49 -10.88 -1.23
N VAL A 55 0.68 -10.97 -1.86
CA VAL A 55 0.99 -12.12 -2.74
C VAL A 55 1.02 -13.43 -1.94
N GLU A 56 1.56 -13.43 -0.73
CA GLU A 56 1.56 -14.60 0.18
C GLU A 56 0.13 -15.06 0.51
N GLU A 57 -0.83 -14.14 0.55
CA GLU A 57 -2.27 -14.42 0.77
C GLU A 57 -3.06 -14.70 -0.52
N GLY A 58 -2.38 -14.81 -1.67
CA GLY A 58 -2.98 -15.25 -2.93
C GLY A 58 -3.48 -14.13 -3.84
N TYR A 59 -3.18 -12.87 -3.57
CA TYR A 59 -3.42 -11.78 -4.53
C TYR A 59 -2.48 -11.90 -5.73
N ALA A 60 -2.99 -11.62 -6.92
CA ALA A 60 -2.24 -11.78 -8.16
C ALA A 60 -1.15 -10.70 -8.29
N ALA A 61 0.13 -11.09 -8.27
CA ALA A 61 1.27 -10.17 -8.29
C ALA A 61 1.24 -9.19 -9.47
N ASN A 62 0.82 -9.63 -10.66
CA ASN A 62 0.70 -8.80 -11.86
C ASN A 62 -0.47 -7.79 -11.81
N ARG A 63 -1.25 -7.79 -10.73
CA ARG A 63 -2.36 -6.86 -10.46
C ARG A 63 -2.03 -5.88 -9.33
N LEU A 64 -0.80 -5.95 -8.79
CA LEU A 64 -0.31 -5.10 -7.73
C LEU A 64 0.69 -4.08 -8.27
N MET A 65 0.55 -2.84 -7.81
CA MET A 65 1.49 -1.76 -8.09
C MET A 65 1.83 -1.01 -6.81
N GLY A 66 3.13 -0.75 -6.61
CA GLY A 66 3.64 0.14 -5.58
C GLY A 66 4.23 1.39 -6.21
N ILE A 67 3.90 2.56 -5.66
CA ILE A 67 4.55 3.81 -6.01
C ILE A 67 5.22 4.42 -4.78
N ASP A 68 6.39 5.01 -4.99
CA ASP A 68 7.10 5.76 -3.95
C ASP A 68 7.85 6.92 -4.56
N TYR A 69 7.98 8.04 -3.85
CA TYR A 69 8.76 9.18 -4.33
C TYR A 69 10.27 8.93 -4.29
N SER A 70 10.71 7.99 -3.46
CA SER A 70 12.11 7.63 -3.25
C SER A 70 12.58 6.57 -4.25
N GLU A 71 13.51 6.93 -5.12
CA GLU A 71 14.17 6.00 -6.04
C GLU A 71 14.81 4.82 -5.29
N GLY A 72 15.44 5.09 -4.14
CA GLY A 72 16.06 4.06 -3.31
C GLY A 72 15.05 3.05 -2.74
N ALA A 73 13.85 3.51 -2.37
CA ALA A 73 12.78 2.63 -1.92
C ALA A 73 12.28 1.72 -3.05
N VAL A 74 12.05 2.28 -4.22
CA VAL A 74 11.62 1.53 -5.43
C VAL A 74 12.68 0.51 -5.85
N SER A 75 13.96 0.89 -5.89
CA SER A 75 15.07 -0.02 -6.20
C SER A 75 15.15 -1.18 -5.20
N LEU A 76 14.99 -0.89 -3.91
CA LEU A 76 14.98 -1.91 -2.87
C LEU A 76 13.78 -2.86 -3.02
N ALA A 77 12.58 -2.32 -3.23
CA ALA A 77 11.37 -3.13 -3.44
C ALA A 77 11.53 -4.06 -4.66
N SER A 78 12.05 -3.56 -5.77
CA SER A 78 12.32 -4.34 -6.98
C SER A 78 13.33 -5.47 -6.72
N SER A 79 14.42 -5.20 -6.01
CA SER A 79 15.41 -6.23 -5.64
C SER A 79 14.84 -7.30 -4.71
N ILE A 80 13.95 -6.91 -3.79
CA ILE A 80 13.24 -7.87 -2.92
C ILE A 80 12.26 -8.71 -3.76
N ALA A 81 11.55 -8.11 -4.73
CA ALA A 81 10.64 -8.81 -5.64
C ALA A 81 11.36 -9.90 -6.43
N GLU A 82 12.54 -9.61 -6.99
CA GLU A 82 13.40 -10.60 -7.65
C GLU A 82 13.76 -11.76 -6.71
N THR A 83 14.18 -11.46 -5.48
CA THR A 83 14.57 -12.48 -4.50
C THR A 83 13.40 -13.38 -4.09
N ARG A 84 12.17 -12.84 -4.08
CA ARG A 84 10.95 -13.54 -3.67
C ARG A 84 10.17 -14.16 -4.83
N SER A 85 10.67 -14.07 -6.08
CA SER A 85 9.94 -14.48 -7.28
C SER A 85 8.58 -13.79 -7.44
N CYS A 86 8.57 -12.49 -7.15
CA CYS A 86 7.39 -11.61 -7.22
C CYS A 86 7.60 -10.46 -8.22
N GLU A 87 8.42 -10.65 -9.26
CA GLU A 87 8.81 -9.64 -10.27
C GLU A 87 7.61 -9.14 -11.07
N ALA A 88 6.48 -9.83 -10.99
CA ALA A 88 5.24 -9.40 -11.61
C ALA A 88 4.57 -8.21 -10.88
N ILE A 89 4.98 -7.88 -9.65
CA ILE A 89 4.57 -6.63 -8.99
C ILE A 89 5.28 -5.47 -9.69
N SER A 90 4.53 -4.42 -10.05
CA SER A 90 5.10 -3.21 -10.65
C SER A 90 5.49 -2.20 -9.56
N PHE A 91 6.75 -1.73 -9.55
CA PHE A 91 7.19 -0.65 -8.66
C PHE A 91 7.64 0.55 -9.49
N HIS A 92 7.14 1.75 -9.17
CA HIS A 92 7.46 2.98 -9.90
C HIS A 92 7.85 4.11 -8.95
N GLN A 93 8.94 4.81 -9.31
CA GLN A 93 9.24 6.08 -8.68
C GLN A 93 8.27 7.14 -9.17
N LEU A 94 7.55 7.79 -8.25
CA LEU A 94 6.53 8.77 -8.58
C LEU A 94 6.22 9.67 -7.39
N ASP A 95 6.18 10.98 -7.63
CA ASP A 95 5.66 11.96 -6.66
C ASP A 95 4.14 12.01 -6.77
N PHE A 96 3.46 11.27 -5.91
CA PHE A 96 1.99 11.18 -5.93
C PHE A 96 1.28 12.53 -5.77
N LEU A 97 1.92 13.54 -5.21
CA LEU A 97 1.35 14.88 -5.10
C LEU A 97 1.34 15.65 -6.42
N LYS A 98 2.19 15.27 -7.39
CA LYS A 98 2.37 15.97 -8.67
C LYS A 98 1.97 15.14 -9.88
N GLU A 99 2.20 13.83 -9.83
CA GLU A 99 2.09 12.92 -10.94
C GLU A 99 0.93 11.93 -10.75
N GLN A 100 0.51 11.25 -11.81
CA GLN A 100 -0.47 10.17 -11.74
C GLN A 100 0.22 8.82 -11.94
N PRO A 101 -0.19 7.77 -11.19
CA PRO A 101 0.31 6.42 -11.39
C PRO A 101 0.02 5.94 -12.82
N PRO A 102 0.94 5.20 -13.45
CA PRO A 102 0.65 4.53 -14.71
C PRO A 102 -0.43 3.47 -14.51
N LEU A 103 -1.10 3.10 -15.60
CA LEU A 103 -2.04 1.99 -15.59
C LEU A 103 -1.28 0.66 -15.58
N LEU A 104 -1.89 -0.37 -15.01
CA LEU A 104 -1.40 -1.75 -15.21
C LEU A 104 -1.51 -2.13 -16.69
N SER A 105 -0.62 -2.98 -17.18
CA SER A 105 -0.44 -3.28 -18.61
C SER A 105 -1.71 -3.72 -19.35
N ASN A 106 -2.74 -4.17 -18.65
CA ASN A 106 -4.01 -4.65 -19.21
C ASN A 106 -5.22 -3.82 -18.76
N GLU A 107 -4.99 -2.66 -18.10
CA GLU A 107 -6.06 -1.78 -17.65
C GLU A 107 -6.27 -0.64 -18.65
N GLN A 108 -7.53 -0.24 -18.80
CA GLN A 108 -7.95 1.01 -19.45
C GLN A 108 -8.65 1.85 -18.38
N GLU A 109 -8.49 3.17 -18.47
CA GLU A 109 -9.32 4.05 -17.66
C GLU A 109 -10.80 3.75 -17.95
N ALA A 110 -11.58 3.56 -16.90
CA ALA A 110 -13.01 3.43 -17.04
C ALA A 110 -13.57 4.74 -17.65
N ALA A 111 -14.66 4.65 -18.40
CA ALA A 111 -15.30 5.81 -19.04
C ALA A 111 -15.67 6.92 -18.02
N ASP A 112 -15.88 6.53 -16.76
CA ASP A 112 -16.23 7.42 -15.64
C ASP A 112 -15.02 7.81 -14.77
N GLY A 113 -13.78 7.49 -15.21
CA GLY A 113 -12.54 7.69 -14.46
C GLY A 113 -12.22 6.52 -13.53
N GLY A 114 -10.95 6.48 -13.08
CA GLY A 114 -10.44 5.47 -12.17
C GLY A 114 -10.03 4.15 -12.84
N ALA A 115 -8.97 3.56 -12.30
CA ALA A 115 -8.40 2.31 -12.80
C ALA A 115 -8.19 1.27 -11.69
N TRP A 116 -8.44 1.64 -10.43
CA TRP A 116 -8.07 0.84 -9.28
C TRP A 116 -9.29 0.37 -8.49
N ASP A 117 -9.33 -0.92 -8.19
CA ASP A 117 -10.36 -1.52 -7.35
C ASP A 117 -10.05 -1.29 -5.87
N LEU A 118 -8.78 -1.08 -5.53
CA LEU A 118 -8.34 -0.79 -4.17
C LEU A 118 -7.08 0.08 -4.19
N ILE A 119 -7.08 1.13 -3.37
CA ILE A 119 -5.89 1.93 -3.07
C ILE A 119 -5.53 1.75 -1.60
N LEU A 120 -4.25 1.53 -1.33
CA LEU A 120 -3.68 1.31 0.00
C LEU A 120 -2.77 2.47 0.38
N ASP A 121 -2.87 2.93 1.62
CA ASP A 121 -1.93 3.89 2.22
C ASP A 121 -1.57 3.43 3.63
N LYS A 122 -0.30 3.08 3.83
CA LYS A 122 0.24 2.69 5.13
C LYS A 122 1.15 3.77 5.68
N GLY A 123 0.55 4.90 6.11
CA GLY A 123 1.23 6.01 6.76
C GLY A 123 1.84 7.06 5.83
N THR A 124 1.59 7.00 4.52
CA THR A 124 2.04 8.01 3.56
C THR A 124 1.30 9.32 3.75
N PHE A 125 -0.02 9.26 3.92
CA PHE A 125 -0.83 10.44 4.26
C PHE A 125 -0.35 11.12 5.53
N ASP A 126 0.02 10.35 6.58
CA ASP A 126 0.58 10.91 7.81
C ASP A 126 1.87 11.70 7.55
N ALA A 127 2.76 11.19 6.70
CA ALA A 127 3.99 11.88 6.33
C ALA A 127 3.71 13.16 5.54
N ILE A 128 2.76 13.12 4.59
CA ILE A 128 2.34 14.28 3.79
C ILE A 128 1.68 15.35 4.69
N ALA A 129 0.86 14.95 5.65
CA ALA A 129 0.19 15.86 6.57
C ALA A 129 1.16 16.61 7.50
N LEU A 130 2.37 16.08 7.71
CA LEU A 130 3.43 16.74 8.47
C LEU A 130 4.29 17.70 7.64
N MET A 131 4.10 17.74 6.31
CA MET A 131 4.85 18.66 5.44
C MET A 131 4.43 20.11 5.72
N GLN A 132 5.35 21.04 5.43
CA GLN A 132 5.08 22.47 5.57
C GLN A 132 3.97 22.90 4.60
N LYS A 133 3.11 23.78 5.10
CA LYS A 133 2.11 24.46 4.28
C LYS A 133 2.79 25.45 3.33
N ASP A 134 2.14 25.72 2.21
CA ASP A 134 2.58 26.74 1.26
C ASP A 134 2.32 28.18 1.78
N ASP A 135 2.71 29.18 1.00
CA ASP A 135 2.53 30.59 1.32
C ASP A 135 1.04 31.02 1.48
N ASN A 136 0.10 30.18 1.05
CA ASN A 136 -1.34 30.37 1.19
C ASN A 136 -1.93 29.54 2.33
N GLU A 137 -1.10 29.01 3.24
CA GLU A 137 -1.47 28.11 4.33
C GLU A 137 -2.11 26.78 3.89
N LYS A 138 -2.00 26.40 2.61
CA LYS A 138 -2.53 25.15 2.08
C LYS A 138 -1.57 24.01 2.39
N SER A 139 -2.10 22.92 2.97
CA SER A 139 -1.34 21.70 3.18
C SER A 139 -1.32 20.84 1.91
N PRO A 140 -0.18 20.20 1.58
CA PRO A 140 -0.15 19.16 0.54
C PRO A 140 -1.17 18.02 0.76
N ALA A 141 -1.55 17.77 2.02
CA ALA A 141 -2.56 16.78 2.39
C ALA A 141 -3.98 17.16 1.96
N ASP A 142 -4.27 18.45 1.74
CA ASP A 142 -5.63 18.93 1.42
C ASP A 142 -6.15 18.38 0.08
N ASP A 143 -5.25 18.17 -0.89
CA ASP A 143 -5.60 17.62 -2.22
C ASP A 143 -5.54 16.09 -2.28
N TYR A 144 -4.97 15.44 -1.27
CA TYR A 144 -4.72 13.99 -1.27
C TYR A 144 -6.00 13.15 -1.46
N PRO A 145 -7.10 13.40 -0.70
CA PRO A 145 -8.33 12.61 -0.87
C PRO A 145 -8.92 12.74 -2.28
N SER A 146 -8.88 13.93 -2.87
CA SER A 146 -9.40 14.16 -4.22
C SER A 146 -8.55 13.47 -5.30
N ARG A 147 -7.25 13.33 -5.07
CA ARG A 147 -6.34 12.58 -5.95
C ARG A 147 -6.64 11.08 -5.90
N VAL A 148 -6.78 10.53 -4.70
CA VAL A 148 -7.16 9.13 -4.50
C VAL A 148 -8.51 8.83 -5.15
N ALA A 149 -9.53 9.67 -4.90
CA ALA A 149 -10.87 9.47 -5.44
C ALA A 149 -10.92 9.41 -6.98
N LYS A 150 -10.07 10.17 -7.68
CA LYS A 150 -9.98 10.15 -9.15
C LYS A 150 -9.39 8.87 -9.72
N LEU A 151 -8.62 8.13 -8.93
CA LEU A 151 -7.98 6.89 -9.34
C LEU A 151 -8.84 5.66 -9.07
N LEU A 152 -9.82 5.76 -8.18
CA LEU A 152 -10.70 4.66 -7.79
C LEU A 152 -11.82 4.46 -8.82
N LYS A 153 -12.10 3.21 -9.15
CA LYS A 153 -13.30 2.82 -9.87
C LYS A 153 -14.55 3.09 -9.01
N PRO A 154 -15.73 3.29 -9.62
CA PRO A 154 -16.98 3.37 -8.86
C PRO A 154 -17.18 2.12 -7.98
N GLY A 155 -17.44 2.32 -6.68
CA GLY A 155 -17.60 1.23 -5.71
C GLY A 155 -16.30 0.58 -5.22
N ALA A 156 -15.16 1.13 -5.58
CA ALA A 156 -13.84 0.69 -5.10
C ALA A 156 -13.53 1.19 -3.68
N TYR A 157 -12.46 0.67 -3.08
CA TYR A 157 -12.09 0.98 -1.69
C TYR A 157 -10.79 1.78 -1.59
N PHE A 158 -10.73 2.67 -0.61
CA PHE A 158 -9.50 3.26 -0.12
C PHE A 158 -9.25 2.81 1.31
N LEU A 159 -8.18 2.04 1.53
CA LEU A 159 -7.78 1.56 2.84
C LEU A 159 -6.54 2.32 3.31
N ILE A 160 -6.70 3.07 4.40
CA ILE A 160 -5.64 3.89 4.97
C ILE A 160 -5.39 3.53 6.43
N THR A 161 -4.12 3.48 6.84
CA THR A 161 -3.73 3.45 8.25
C THR A 161 -3.07 4.78 8.62
N CYS A 162 -3.56 5.42 9.68
CA CYS A 162 -2.98 6.65 10.21
C CYS A 162 -2.75 6.54 11.73
N LYS A 163 -1.90 7.41 12.27
CA LYS A 163 -1.54 7.42 13.70
C LYS A 163 -2.73 7.71 14.64
N THR A 164 -3.79 8.32 14.13
CA THR A 164 -4.98 8.68 14.92
C THR A 164 -5.99 7.53 15.09
N GLY A 165 -5.69 6.33 14.59
CA GLY A 165 -6.56 5.16 14.64
C GLY A 165 -7.21 4.83 13.29
N TRP A 166 -7.91 3.70 13.25
CA TRP A 166 -8.63 3.24 12.06
C TRP A 166 -9.76 4.20 11.71
N THR A 167 -9.70 4.81 10.55
CA THR A 167 -10.90 5.40 9.95
C THR A 167 -11.57 4.34 9.07
N GLN A 168 -12.87 4.15 9.28
CA GLN A 168 -13.65 3.27 8.41
C GLN A 168 -13.59 3.76 6.96
N PRO A 169 -13.63 2.86 5.97
CA PRO A 169 -13.66 3.27 4.58
C PRO A 169 -14.88 4.17 4.33
N TYR A 170 -14.65 5.30 3.70
CA TYR A 170 -15.74 6.12 3.19
C TYR A 170 -16.33 5.40 1.97
N LEU A 171 -17.61 5.08 2.07
CA LEU A 171 -18.45 4.59 0.97
C LEU A 171 -18.83 5.73 0.04
#